data_dcbbfd5deb45a588db544ebc1a050acc
#
_entry.id   dcbbfd5deb45a588db544ebc1a050acc
#
_cell.length_a   1.000
_cell.length_b   1.000
_cell.length_c   1.000
_cell.angle_alpha   90.00
_cell.angle_beta   90.00
_cell.angle_gamma   90.00
#
_symmetry.space_group_name_H-M   'P 1'
#
loop_
_entity.id
_entity.type
_entity.pdbx_description
1 polymer ?
#
loop_
_entity_poly.entity_id
_entity_poly.type
_entity_poly.pdbx_seq_one_letter_code
_entity_poly.pdbx_strand_id
1 'polypeptide(L)'
;ILGEEALAAVGSVSILYNLLTGIFSGFTLGFSIVTAQNYGSGNEKLLKKNVASSIMLGMMTAVVIIFAVLLFLNPILHAMNVPEEQFCMAHDYIRILVWGMFVTLAYNLCADMLRAIGDSVTPLIFLVIAAVTNIVLDYLFIGGFSMGVSGAACATVLSQLVSAVLCFL
;
A
#
# COMPACT_ATOMS: atom_id res chain seq x y z
N ILE A 1 -4.52 23.95 -1.59
CA ILE A 1 -5.41 23.66 -0.43
C ILE A 1 -4.56 23.32 0.79
N LEU A 2 -3.51 22.50 0.63
CA LEU A 2 -2.49 22.24 1.64
C LEU A 2 -1.36 23.26 1.50
N GLY A 3 -0.90 23.87 2.61
CA GLY A 3 0.22 24.83 2.61
C GLY A 3 1.55 24.19 2.23
N GLU A 4 2.58 25.02 2.01
CA GLU A 4 3.94 24.55 1.64
C GLU A 4 4.54 23.61 2.70
N GLU A 5 4.29 23.85 3.98
CA GLU A 5 4.76 23.02 5.09
C GLU A 5 4.18 21.59 5.04
N ALA A 6 2.88 21.47 4.72
CA ALA A 6 2.22 20.19 4.57
C ALA A 6 2.77 19.40 3.38
N LEU A 7 3.06 20.10 2.28
CA LEU A 7 3.66 19.46 1.09
C LEU A 7 5.07 18.97 1.38
N ALA A 8 5.86 19.77 2.11
CA ALA A 8 7.20 19.40 2.53
C ALA A 8 7.19 18.21 3.51
N ALA A 9 6.25 18.17 4.46
CA ALA A 9 6.07 17.03 5.36
C ALA A 9 5.79 15.73 4.61
N VAL A 10 4.86 15.75 3.64
CA VAL A 10 4.57 14.58 2.78
C VAL A 10 5.80 14.18 1.97
N GLY A 11 6.50 15.15 1.38
CA GLY A 11 7.72 14.91 0.61
C GLY A 11 8.81 14.22 1.43
N SER A 12 9.02 14.66 2.67
CA SER A 12 10.05 14.09 3.55
C SER A 12 9.83 12.60 3.84
N VAL A 13 8.59 12.16 4.01
CA VAL A 13 8.28 10.76 4.35
C VAL A 13 7.93 9.89 3.13
N SER A 14 7.81 10.48 1.96
CA SER A 14 7.51 9.74 0.72
C SER A 14 8.58 8.70 0.37
N ILE A 15 9.85 8.99 0.72
CA ILE A 15 10.97 8.08 0.53
C ILE A 15 10.78 6.81 1.36
N LEU A 16 10.40 6.96 2.63
CA LEU A 16 10.13 5.83 3.52
C LEU A 16 8.93 5.00 3.00
N TYR A 17 7.85 5.67 2.60
CA TYR A 17 6.69 4.99 2.04
C TYR A 17 7.03 4.21 0.76
N ASN A 18 7.79 4.80 -0.15
CA ASN A 18 8.23 4.15 -1.39
C ASN A 18 9.14 2.95 -1.12
N LEU A 19 10.06 3.07 -0.15
CA LEU A 19 10.91 1.95 0.27
C LEU A 19 10.07 0.77 0.78
N LEU A 20 9.12 1.04 1.67
CA LEU A 20 8.25 0.00 2.23
C LEU A 20 7.37 -0.64 1.16
N THR A 21 6.78 0.17 0.28
CA THR A 21 5.97 -0.31 -0.84
C THR A 21 6.82 -1.18 -1.79
N GLY A 22 8.08 -0.77 -2.05
CA GLY A 22 9.02 -1.53 -2.86
C GLY A 22 9.35 -2.90 -2.26
N ILE A 23 9.55 -2.96 -0.94
CA ILE A 23 9.77 -4.23 -0.23
C ILE A 23 8.56 -5.15 -0.38
N PHE A 24 7.34 -4.66 -0.13
CA PHE A 24 6.13 -5.47 -0.29
C PHE A 24 5.90 -5.90 -1.73
N SER A 25 6.13 -5.02 -2.72
CA SER A 25 6.04 -5.38 -4.13
C SER A 25 7.05 -6.47 -4.53
N GLY A 26 8.27 -6.42 -3.98
CA GLY A 26 9.26 -7.49 -4.20
C GLY A 26 8.78 -8.85 -3.68
N PHE A 27 8.15 -8.89 -2.51
CA PHE A 27 7.56 -10.13 -1.97
C PHE A 27 6.41 -10.65 -2.84
N THR A 28 5.48 -9.80 -3.24
CA THR A 28 4.33 -10.21 -4.04
C THR A 28 4.72 -10.68 -5.43
N LEU A 29 5.71 -10.03 -6.06
CA LEU A 29 6.29 -10.49 -7.32
C LEU A 29 6.97 -11.87 -7.16
N GLY A 30 7.70 -12.10 -6.07
CA GLY A 30 8.28 -13.40 -5.79
C GLY A 30 7.23 -14.52 -5.70
N PHE A 31 6.11 -14.27 -5.03
CA PHE A 31 5.00 -15.21 -4.95
C PHE A 31 4.30 -15.43 -6.30
N SER A 32 4.19 -14.38 -7.11
CA SER A 32 3.56 -14.48 -8.43
C SER A 32 4.32 -15.36 -9.41
N ILE A 33 5.65 -15.40 -9.31
CA ILE A 33 6.48 -16.32 -10.13
C ILE A 33 6.10 -17.78 -9.89
N VAL A 34 5.97 -18.18 -8.61
CA VAL A 34 5.57 -19.56 -8.26
C VAL A 34 4.13 -19.83 -8.70
N THR A 35 3.27 -18.82 -8.62
CA THR A 35 1.88 -18.90 -9.14
C THR A 35 1.88 -19.15 -10.64
N ALA A 36 2.66 -18.40 -11.41
CA ALA A 36 2.79 -18.58 -12.87
C ALA A 36 3.29 -19.98 -13.23
N GLN A 37 4.30 -20.50 -12.52
CA GLN A 37 4.84 -21.85 -12.74
C GLN A 37 3.78 -22.93 -12.48
N ASN A 38 3.04 -22.83 -11.38
CA ASN A 38 2.01 -23.80 -11.04
C ASN A 38 0.81 -23.74 -12.01
N TYR A 39 0.45 -22.53 -12.45
CA TYR A 39 -0.57 -22.34 -13.48
C TYR A 39 -0.17 -22.93 -14.82
N GLY A 40 1.07 -22.64 -15.28
CA GLY A 40 1.61 -23.16 -16.54
C GLY A 40 1.78 -24.69 -16.57
N SER A 41 2.00 -25.32 -15.40
CA SER A 41 2.06 -26.78 -15.28
C SER A 41 0.69 -27.47 -15.24
N GLY A 42 -0.42 -26.71 -15.21
CA GLY A 42 -1.77 -27.24 -15.09
C GLY A 42 -2.10 -27.89 -13.74
N ASN A 43 -1.27 -27.69 -12.71
CA ASN A 43 -1.46 -28.30 -11.41
C ASN A 43 -2.30 -27.42 -10.48
N GLU A 44 -3.62 -27.51 -10.61
CA GLU A 44 -4.56 -26.72 -9.81
C GLU A 44 -4.39 -26.90 -8.30
N LYS A 45 -4.02 -28.11 -7.85
CA LYS A 45 -3.85 -28.38 -6.41
C LYS A 45 -2.67 -27.62 -5.84
N LEU A 46 -1.55 -27.57 -6.58
CA LEU A 46 -0.37 -26.78 -6.19
C LEU A 46 -0.65 -25.28 -6.33
N LEU A 47 -1.37 -24.86 -7.35
CA LEU A 47 -1.77 -23.48 -7.53
C LEU A 47 -2.56 -22.97 -6.31
N LYS A 48 -3.63 -23.65 -5.91
CA LYS A 48 -4.45 -23.30 -4.73
C LYS A 48 -3.62 -23.27 -3.45
N LYS A 49 -2.74 -24.25 -3.27
CA LYS A 49 -1.84 -24.30 -2.09
C LYS A 49 -0.86 -23.13 -2.10
N ASN A 50 -0.30 -22.78 -3.25
CA ASN A 50 0.62 -21.65 -3.39
C ASN A 50 -0.08 -20.32 -3.08
N VAL A 51 -1.26 -20.09 -3.64
CA VAL A 51 -2.05 -18.87 -3.36
C VAL A 51 -2.33 -18.72 -1.86
N ALA A 52 -2.81 -19.79 -1.21
CA ALA A 52 -3.08 -19.76 0.23
C ALA A 52 -1.80 -19.52 1.06
N SER A 53 -0.69 -20.17 0.70
CA SER A 53 0.60 -19.98 1.39
C SER A 53 1.13 -18.55 1.18
N SER A 54 0.97 -17.98 0.00
CA SER A 54 1.41 -16.62 -0.32
C SER A 54 0.63 -15.56 0.47
N ILE A 55 -0.68 -15.75 0.62
CA ILE A 55 -1.52 -14.88 1.45
C ILE A 55 -1.06 -14.96 2.91
N MET A 56 -0.87 -16.16 3.43
CA MET A 56 -0.46 -16.37 4.82
C MET A 56 0.92 -15.78 5.10
N LEU A 57 1.91 -16.08 4.25
CA LEU A 57 3.27 -15.56 4.40
C LEU A 57 3.32 -14.04 4.20
N GLY A 58 2.59 -13.52 3.22
CA GLY A 58 2.48 -12.08 2.98
C GLY A 58 1.91 -11.34 4.19
N MET A 59 0.82 -11.84 4.76
CA MET A 59 0.21 -11.25 5.95
C MET A 59 1.13 -11.33 7.17
N MET A 60 1.81 -12.46 7.40
CA MET A 60 2.79 -12.57 8.49
C MET A 60 3.94 -11.58 8.33
N THR A 61 4.49 -11.47 7.11
CA THR A 61 5.55 -10.51 6.80
C THR A 61 5.07 -9.07 7.01
N ALA A 62 3.85 -8.75 6.56
CA ALA A 62 3.26 -7.43 6.77
C ALA A 62 3.13 -7.09 8.27
N VAL A 63 2.63 -8.01 9.08
CA VAL A 63 2.53 -7.82 10.54
C VAL A 63 3.90 -7.45 11.10
N VAL A 64 4.92 -8.26 10.82
CA VAL A 64 6.29 -8.02 11.35
C VAL A 64 6.84 -6.67 10.91
N ILE A 65 6.77 -6.35 9.62
CA ILE A 65 7.34 -5.10 9.07
C ILE A 65 6.56 -3.88 9.60
N ILE A 66 5.23 -3.91 9.56
CA ILE A 66 4.40 -2.79 9.99
C ILE A 66 4.61 -2.50 11.47
N PHE A 67 4.59 -3.52 12.32
CA PHE A 67 4.84 -3.32 13.75
C PHE A 67 6.27 -2.85 14.04
N ALA A 68 7.28 -3.37 13.33
CA ALA A 68 8.65 -2.89 13.45
C ALA A 68 8.76 -1.42 13.05
N VAL A 69 8.19 -1.03 11.92
CA VAL A 69 8.21 0.37 11.47
C VAL A 69 7.48 1.28 12.44
N LEU A 70 6.30 0.89 12.94
CA LEU A 70 5.54 1.70 13.92
C LEU A 70 6.30 1.85 15.24
N LEU A 71 6.98 0.81 15.70
CA LEU A 71 7.78 0.84 16.93
C LEU A 71 8.97 1.80 16.81
N PHE A 72 9.62 1.82 15.66
CA PHE A 72 10.81 2.64 15.39
C PHE A 72 10.48 3.91 14.60
N LEU A 73 9.22 4.30 14.45
CA LEU A 73 8.82 5.42 13.59
C LEU A 73 9.50 6.73 13.98
N ASN A 74 9.49 7.09 15.29
CA ASN A 74 10.13 8.31 15.75
C ASN A 74 11.65 8.33 15.49
N PRO A 75 12.43 7.30 15.86
CA PRO A 75 13.85 7.22 15.48
C PRO A 75 14.10 7.32 13.98
N ILE A 76 13.25 6.70 13.15
CA ILE A 76 13.38 6.75 11.70
C ILE A 76 13.18 8.19 11.19
N LEU A 77 12.13 8.89 11.63
CA LEU A 77 11.86 10.27 11.22
C LEU A 77 12.99 11.23 11.66
N HIS A 78 13.55 11.06 12.87
CA HIS A 78 14.71 11.83 13.30
C HIS A 78 15.95 11.51 12.46
N ALA A 79 16.20 10.25 12.12
CA ALA A 79 17.31 9.85 11.24
C ALA A 79 17.17 10.40 9.82
N MET A 80 15.93 10.63 9.36
CA MET A 80 15.64 11.29 8.08
C MET A 80 15.77 12.82 8.14
N ASN A 81 16.14 13.40 9.29
CA ASN A 81 16.25 14.84 9.52
C ASN A 81 14.96 15.60 9.16
N VAL A 82 13.80 15.06 9.50
CA VAL A 82 12.52 15.75 9.32
C VAL A 82 12.51 16.98 10.26
N PRO A 83 12.27 18.21 9.74
CA PRO A 83 12.23 19.42 10.56
C PRO A 83 11.15 19.33 11.66
N GLU A 84 11.45 19.88 12.85
CA GLU A 84 10.54 19.81 14.00
C GLU A 84 9.17 20.41 13.71
N GLU A 85 9.13 21.48 12.92
CA GLU A 85 7.88 22.15 12.49
C GLU A 85 6.95 21.23 11.69
N GLN A 86 7.53 20.29 10.93
CA GLN A 86 6.82 19.36 10.07
C GLN A 86 6.65 17.97 10.70
N PHE A 87 7.32 17.72 11.83
CA PHE A 87 7.42 16.38 12.42
C PHE A 87 6.05 15.77 12.76
N CYS A 88 5.17 16.53 13.37
CA CYS A 88 3.84 16.07 13.76
C CYS A 88 3.01 15.69 12.52
N MET A 89 3.02 16.52 11.48
CA MET A 89 2.29 16.26 10.23
C MET A 89 2.86 15.06 9.49
N ALA A 90 4.19 14.95 9.41
CA ALA A 90 4.89 13.84 8.78
C ALA A 90 4.62 12.52 9.51
N HIS A 91 4.66 12.55 10.85
CA HIS A 91 4.39 11.40 11.70
C HIS A 91 2.96 10.88 11.52
N ASP A 92 1.96 11.76 11.58
CA ASP A 92 0.55 11.37 11.45
C ASP A 92 0.25 10.83 10.05
N TYR A 93 0.79 11.46 9.01
CA TYR A 93 0.65 11.01 7.63
C TYR A 93 1.22 9.61 7.42
N ILE A 94 2.50 9.42 7.77
CA ILE A 94 3.17 8.14 7.52
C ILE A 94 2.59 7.02 8.38
N ARG A 95 2.16 7.32 9.61
CA ARG A 95 1.51 6.36 10.50
C ARG A 95 0.24 5.78 9.88
N ILE A 96 -0.60 6.61 9.29
CA ILE A 96 -1.83 6.18 8.59
C ILE A 96 -1.47 5.31 7.40
N LEU A 97 -0.48 5.74 6.59
CA LEU A 97 -0.05 4.97 5.42
C LEU A 97 0.56 3.62 5.80
N VAL A 98 1.35 3.56 6.87
CA VAL A 98 1.95 2.31 7.35
C VAL A 98 0.87 1.33 7.79
N TRP A 99 -0.16 1.77 8.50
CA TRP A 99 -1.33 0.92 8.79
C TRP A 99 -2.06 0.49 7.51
N GLY A 100 -2.16 1.39 6.53
CA GLY A 100 -2.74 1.10 5.22
C GLY A 100 -1.97 0.08 4.39
N MET A 101 -0.72 -0.23 4.75
CA MET A 101 0.10 -1.19 4.00
C MET A 101 -0.45 -2.61 3.99
N PHE A 102 -1.29 -3.00 4.96
CA PHE A 102 -2.03 -4.26 4.88
C PHE A 102 -2.92 -4.31 3.64
N VAL A 103 -3.59 -3.20 3.35
CA VAL A 103 -4.46 -3.07 2.18
C VAL A 103 -3.64 -3.04 0.89
N THR A 104 -2.54 -2.30 0.90
CA THR A 104 -1.60 -2.23 -0.23
C THR A 104 -1.05 -3.61 -0.59
N LEU A 105 -0.63 -4.38 0.43
CA LEU A 105 -0.15 -5.75 0.24
C LEU A 105 -1.24 -6.65 -0.33
N ALA A 106 -2.47 -6.58 0.21
CA ALA A 106 -3.58 -7.39 -0.27
C ALA A 106 -3.89 -7.12 -1.75
N TYR A 107 -3.92 -5.85 -2.13
CA TYR A 107 -4.10 -5.45 -3.53
C TYR A 107 -2.95 -5.95 -4.41
N ASN A 108 -1.69 -5.69 -4.04
CA ASN A 108 -0.52 -6.09 -4.82
C ASN A 108 -0.47 -7.61 -4.99
N LEU A 109 -0.71 -8.37 -3.93
CA LEU A 109 -0.73 -9.82 -3.98
C LEU A 109 -1.78 -10.34 -4.97
N CYS A 110 -3.00 -9.82 -4.90
CA CYS A 110 -4.08 -10.21 -5.81
C CYS A 110 -3.77 -9.80 -7.25
N ALA A 111 -3.32 -8.56 -7.45
CA ALA A 111 -2.98 -8.04 -8.77
C ALA A 111 -1.82 -8.83 -9.43
N ASP A 112 -0.79 -9.17 -8.67
CA ASP A 112 0.34 -9.92 -9.18
C ASP A 112 -0.03 -11.39 -9.48
N MET A 113 -0.93 -11.98 -8.70
CA MET A 113 -1.48 -13.31 -8.98
C MET A 113 -2.34 -13.33 -10.25
N LEU A 114 -3.19 -12.31 -10.49
CA LEU A 114 -3.95 -12.17 -11.72
C LEU A 114 -3.02 -12.02 -12.94
N ARG A 115 -1.98 -11.20 -12.83
CA ARG A 115 -0.96 -11.07 -13.88
C ARG A 115 -0.24 -12.39 -14.14
N ALA A 116 0.05 -13.17 -13.10
CA ALA A 116 0.72 -14.45 -13.21
C ALA A 116 -0.09 -15.50 -14.00
N ILE A 117 -1.41 -15.42 -13.98
CA ILE A 117 -2.31 -16.28 -14.77
C ILE A 117 -2.68 -15.70 -16.13
N GLY A 118 -2.09 -14.54 -16.49
CA GLY A 118 -2.26 -13.91 -17.80
C GLY A 118 -3.27 -12.76 -17.85
N ASP A 119 -3.94 -12.45 -16.74
CA ASP A 119 -4.87 -11.31 -16.67
C ASP A 119 -4.15 -10.06 -16.14
N SER A 120 -3.69 -9.23 -17.06
CA SER A 120 -3.08 -7.92 -16.73
C SER A 120 -4.06 -6.75 -16.84
N VAL A 121 -5.22 -6.97 -17.46
CA VAL A 121 -6.21 -5.91 -17.73
C VAL A 121 -7.05 -5.64 -16.48
N THR A 122 -7.53 -6.66 -15.83
CA THR A 122 -8.38 -6.55 -14.62
C THR A 122 -7.70 -5.74 -13.49
N PRO A 123 -6.45 -6.02 -13.09
CA PRO A 123 -5.76 -5.20 -12.10
C PRO A 123 -5.55 -3.75 -12.53
N LEU A 124 -5.36 -3.50 -13.84
CA LEU A 124 -5.21 -2.15 -14.36
C LEU A 124 -6.52 -1.35 -14.24
N ILE A 125 -7.66 -1.97 -14.53
CA ILE A 125 -8.98 -1.34 -14.35
C ILE A 125 -9.19 -0.96 -12.88
N PHE A 126 -8.88 -1.86 -11.96
CA PHE A 126 -9.02 -1.60 -10.54
C PHE A 126 -8.09 -0.49 -10.05
N LEU A 127 -6.88 -0.40 -10.60
CA LEU A 127 -5.96 0.69 -10.33
C LEU A 127 -6.53 2.05 -10.79
N VAL A 128 -7.15 2.10 -11.98
CA VAL A 128 -7.81 3.32 -12.49
C VAL A 128 -8.98 3.71 -11.59
N ILE A 129 -9.80 2.76 -11.16
CA ILE A 129 -10.91 3.00 -10.22
C ILE A 129 -10.35 3.57 -8.90
N ALA A 130 -9.27 2.99 -8.36
CA ALA A 130 -8.62 3.52 -7.16
C ALA A 130 -8.13 4.94 -7.36
N ALA A 131 -7.48 5.24 -8.49
CA ALA A 131 -6.95 6.57 -8.75
C ALA A 131 -8.08 7.62 -8.80
N VAL A 132 -9.19 7.33 -9.48
CA VAL A 132 -10.36 8.21 -9.51
C VAL A 132 -10.96 8.36 -8.12
N THR A 133 -11.12 7.28 -7.38
CA THR A 133 -11.63 7.29 -6.00
C THR A 133 -10.73 8.12 -5.10
N ASN A 134 -9.41 7.97 -5.22
CA ASN A 134 -8.43 8.75 -4.45
C ASN A 134 -8.60 10.26 -4.69
N ILE A 135 -8.69 10.70 -5.95
CA ILE A 135 -8.89 12.11 -6.29
C ILE A 135 -10.18 12.66 -5.65
N VAL A 136 -11.27 11.89 -5.72
CA VAL A 136 -12.56 12.30 -5.14
C VAL A 136 -12.46 12.39 -3.61
N LEU A 137 -11.85 11.40 -2.98
CA LEU A 137 -11.67 11.37 -1.52
C LEU A 137 -10.70 12.46 -1.03
N ASP A 138 -9.63 12.75 -1.77
CA ASP A 138 -8.72 13.86 -1.47
C ASP A 138 -9.46 15.18 -1.45
N TYR A 139 -10.28 15.44 -2.47
CA TYR A 139 -11.07 16.66 -2.53
C TYR A 139 -12.06 16.76 -1.37
N LEU A 140 -12.67 15.64 -0.99
CA LEU A 140 -13.66 15.58 0.08
C LEU A 140 -13.00 15.74 1.47
N PHE A 141 -11.91 15.04 1.74
CA PHE A 141 -11.27 15.03 3.06
C PHE A 141 -10.43 16.29 3.31
N ILE A 142 -9.71 16.76 2.28
CA ILE A 142 -8.89 17.96 2.42
C ILE A 142 -9.74 19.22 2.22
N GLY A 143 -10.60 19.25 1.19
CA GLY A 143 -11.42 20.42 0.86
C GLY A 143 -12.69 20.52 1.68
N GLY A 144 -13.42 19.43 1.88
CA GLY A 144 -14.69 19.41 2.60
C GLY A 144 -14.54 19.32 4.12
N PHE A 145 -13.75 18.37 4.60
CA PHE A 145 -13.58 18.11 6.04
C PHE A 145 -12.38 18.82 6.67
N SER A 146 -11.55 19.48 5.88
CA SER A 146 -10.34 20.18 6.36
C SER A 146 -9.38 19.30 7.18
N MET A 147 -9.29 18.00 6.83
CA MET A 147 -8.48 17.01 7.56
C MET A 147 -6.96 17.16 7.32
N GLY A 148 -6.55 18.11 6.48
CA GLY A 148 -5.14 18.36 6.21
C GLY A 148 -4.44 17.14 5.59
N VAL A 149 -3.21 16.90 6.03
CA VAL A 149 -2.33 15.83 5.51
C VAL A 149 -2.87 14.44 5.86
N SER A 150 -3.48 14.28 7.03
CA SER A 150 -4.09 13.02 7.46
C SER A 150 -5.25 12.61 6.55
N GLY A 151 -5.98 13.60 5.99
CA GLY A 151 -7.02 13.37 4.99
C GLY A 151 -6.48 12.74 3.72
N ALA A 152 -5.35 13.24 3.22
CA ALA A 152 -4.68 12.67 2.05
C ALA A 152 -4.23 11.21 2.29
N ALA A 153 -3.68 10.92 3.48
CA ALA A 153 -3.32 9.54 3.84
C ALA A 153 -4.54 8.61 3.89
N CYS A 154 -5.63 9.06 4.52
CA CYS A 154 -6.89 8.30 4.58
C CYS A 154 -7.49 8.06 3.18
N ALA A 155 -7.48 9.07 2.31
CA ALA A 155 -7.96 8.95 0.94
C ALA A 155 -7.16 7.89 0.15
N THR A 156 -5.84 7.88 0.33
CA THR A 156 -4.95 6.90 -0.30
C THR A 156 -5.27 5.48 0.18
N VAL A 157 -5.40 5.27 1.49
CA VAL A 157 -5.69 3.94 2.05
C VAL A 157 -7.07 3.45 1.64
N LEU A 158 -8.10 4.31 1.68
CA LEU A 158 -9.46 3.95 1.30
C LEU A 158 -9.60 3.65 -0.19
N SER A 159 -8.93 4.40 -1.05
CA SER A 159 -8.94 4.11 -2.49
C SER A 159 -8.28 2.78 -2.82
N GLN A 160 -7.18 2.45 -2.14
CA GLN A 160 -6.55 1.14 -2.28
C GLN A 160 -7.43 0.01 -1.72
N LEU A 161 -8.18 0.26 -0.63
CA LEU A 161 -9.14 -0.70 -0.10
C LEU A 161 -10.23 -1.04 -1.12
N VAL A 162 -10.75 -0.03 -1.83
CA VAL A 162 -11.70 -0.25 -2.92
C VAL A 162 -11.11 -1.20 -3.98
N SER A 163 -9.87 -0.95 -4.43
CA SER A 163 -9.21 -1.83 -5.40
C SER A 163 -8.95 -3.22 -4.84
N ALA A 164 -8.53 -3.33 -3.59
CA ALA A 164 -8.31 -4.63 -2.96
C ALA A 164 -9.62 -5.43 -2.91
N VAL A 165 -10.73 -4.83 -2.49
CA VAL A 165 -12.06 -5.48 -2.47
C VAL A 165 -12.48 -5.92 -3.87
N LEU A 166 -12.30 -5.07 -4.88
CA LEU A 166 -12.63 -5.41 -6.27
C LEU A 166 -11.78 -6.57 -6.80
N CYS A 167 -10.54 -6.69 -6.36
CA CYS A 167 -9.67 -7.82 -6.74
C CYS A 167 -10.12 -9.17 -6.14
N PHE A 168 -10.87 -9.15 -5.03
CA PHE A 168 -11.38 -10.38 -4.39
C PHE A 168 -12.77 -10.79 -4.85
N LEU A 169 -13.44 -9.99 -5.67
CA LEU A 169 -14.75 -10.28 -6.27
C LEU A 169 -14.61 -10.97 -7.62
#